data_52ce89cde482a608e8b2eebf4bb7ce50
#
_entry.id   52ce89cde482a608e8b2eebf4bb7ce50
#
_cell.length_a   1.000
_cell.length_b   1.000
_cell.length_c   1.000
_cell.angle_alpha   90.00
_cell.angle_beta   90.00
_cell.angle_gamma   90.00
#
_symmetry.space_group_name_H-M   'P 1'
#
loop_
_entity.id
_entity.type
_entity.pdbx_description
1 polymer ?
#
loop_
_entity_poly.entity_id
_entity_poly.type
_entity_poly.pdbx_seq_one_letter_code
_entity_poly.pdbx_strand_id
1 'polypeptide(L)'
;MKKYLTKTSLLIGGGFGFIILLLVFLFFDAFYGGNNFRTMQDPISSTQKVDLTGLREIQASGGNAPRFVDLQRRLSHIKKDKLIVDVKCEYHGYIKGVPTTFLGYGVPQVGLRRVLRRFFLTGTTEERPDLVVPESEEAKKYGFKYVALTIGSKFTATDDNIDELVNFFDTLSNDVWLHVHCTNGKGRTSLILAMIDIMKNDDPKAIVMFVENMRKSG
;
A
#
# COMPACT_ATOMS: atom_id res chain seq x y z
N MET A 1 -31.74 -43.46 8.96
CA MET A 1 -31.60 -42.74 10.25
C MET A 1 -31.45 -41.21 9.99
N LYS A 2 -32.50 -40.42 10.16
CA LYS A 2 -32.42 -38.96 10.13
C LYS A 2 -31.82 -38.50 11.46
N LYS A 3 -30.58 -38.00 11.45
CA LYS A 3 -29.99 -37.32 12.62
C LYS A 3 -30.77 -36.04 12.84
N TYR A 4 -31.57 -35.97 13.88
CA TYR A 4 -32.21 -34.72 14.32
C TYR A 4 -31.11 -33.81 14.85
N LEU A 5 -30.79 -32.76 14.11
CA LEU A 5 -29.99 -31.65 14.64
C LEU A 5 -30.77 -31.07 15.81
N THR A 6 -30.22 -31.14 17.03
CA THR A 6 -30.83 -30.53 18.20
C THR A 6 -30.86 -29.01 18.03
N LYS A 7 -31.86 -28.32 18.59
CA LYS A 7 -31.93 -26.84 18.59
C LYS A 7 -30.63 -26.22 19.06
N THR A 8 -29.97 -26.81 20.02
CA THR A 8 -28.65 -26.39 20.54
C THR A 8 -27.55 -26.47 19.49
N SER A 9 -27.48 -27.54 18.67
CA SER A 9 -26.51 -27.71 17.60
C SER A 9 -26.72 -26.67 16.49
N LEU A 10 -27.99 -26.31 16.22
CA LEU A 10 -28.34 -25.26 15.25
C LEU A 10 -27.94 -23.85 15.74
N LEU A 11 -28.15 -23.54 17.03
CA LEU A 11 -27.77 -22.28 17.65
C LEU A 11 -26.25 -22.12 17.71
N ILE A 12 -25.50 -23.17 18.07
CA ILE A 12 -24.03 -23.14 18.10
C ILE A 12 -23.49 -22.98 16.69
N GLY A 13 -24.00 -23.75 15.72
CA GLY A 13 -23.57 -23.63 14.32
C GLY A 13 -23.90 -22.27 13.70
N GLY A 14 -25.08 -21.71 13.99
CA GLY A 14 -25.48 -20.38 13.56
C GLY A 14 -24.60 -19.29 14.16
N GLY A 15 -24.30 -19.34 15.46
CA GLY A 15 -23.43 -18.41 16.14
C GLY A 15 -22.01 -18.43 15.59
N PHE A 16 -21.45 -19.61 15.35
CA PHE A 16 -20.12 -19.76 14.75
C PHE A 16 -20.07 -19.22 13.32
N GLY A 17 -21.09 -19.53 12.50
CA GLY A 17 -21.21 -18.98 11.15
C GLY A 17 -21.30 -17.46 11.13
N PHE A 18 -22.04 -16.86 12.06
CA PHE A 18 -22.13 -15.41 12.20
C PHE A 18 -20.78 -14.77 12.55
N ILE A 19 -20.01 -15.36 13.47
CA ILE A 19 -18.68 -14.87 13.84
C ILE A 19 -17.73 -14.91 12.64
N ILE A 20 -17.74 -16.00 11.88
CA ILE A 20 -16.91 -16.10 10.66
C ILE A 20 -17.27 -15.02 9.65
N LEU A 21 -18.57 -14.82 9.38
CA LEU A 21 -19.02 -13.78 8.45
C LEU A 21 -18.63 -12.38 8.93
N LEU A 22 -18.73 -12.12 10.22
CA LEU A 22 -18.30 -10.87 10.83
C LEU A 22 -16.80 -10.66 10.66
N LEU A 23 -15.97 -11.65 10.91
CA LEU A 23 -14.52 -11.58 10.73
C LEU A 23 -14.16 -11.36 9.25
N VAL A 24 -14.81 -12.07 8.33
CA VAL A 24 -14.64 -11.86 6.89
C VAL A 24 -15.01 -10.41 6.54
N PHE A 25 -16.15 -9.91 6.97
CA PHE A 25 -16.58 -8.54 6.73
C PHE A 25 -15.59 -7.51 7.28
N LEU A 26 -15.08 -7.73 8.48
CA LEU A 26 -14.14 -6.80 9.11
C LEU A 26 -12.79 -6.77 8.39
N PHE A 27 -12.27 -7.92 7.98
CA PHE A 27 -10.90 -8.05 7.50
C PHE A 27 -10.79 -8.34 6.00
N PHE A 28 -11.91 -8.38 5.27
CA PHE A 28 -11.90 -8.66 3.83
C PHE A 28 -10.92 -7.76 3.07
N ASP A 29 -10.93 -6.46 3.33
CA ASP A 29 -10.03 -5.50 2.67
C ASP A 29 -8.55 -5.78 3.00
N ALA A 30 -8.25 -6.33 4.17
CA ALA A 30 -6.89 -6.69 4.54
C ALA A 30 -6.38 -7.88 3.76
N PHE A 31 -7.25 -8.87 3.49
CA PHE A 31 -6.89 -10.06 2.73
C PHE A 31 -6.83 -9.81 1.22
N TYR A 32 -7.69 -8.93 0.72
CA TYR A 32 -7.64 -8.41 -0.64
C TYR A 32 -6.72 -7.18 -0.76
N GLY A 33 -5.97 -6.88 0.30
CA GLY A 33 -5.10 -5.73 0.44
C GLY A 33 -4.05 -5.62 -0.66
N GLY A 34 -4.30 -4.78 -1.52
CA GLY A 34 -3.56 -4.43 -2.71
C GLY A 34 -4.39 -3.48 -3.53
N ASN A 35 -5.30 -2.76 -2.86
CA ASN A 35 -6.02 -1.67 -3.46
C ASN A 35 -5.01 -0.70 -4.07
N ASN A 36 -5.14 -0.46 -5.37
CA ASN A 36 -4.24 0.36 -6.16
C ASN A 36 -2.81 -0.20 -6.32
N PHE A 37 -2.58 -1.48 -6.04
CA PHE A 37 -1.32 -2.11 -6.43
C PHE A 37 -1.23 -2.17 -7.95
N ARG A 38 -0.13 -1.66 -8.47
CA ARG A 38 0.19 -1.64 -9.89
C ARG A 38 1.67 -1.70 -10.10
N THR A 39 2.06 -2.20 -11.26
CA THR A 39 3.46 -2.20 -11.72
C THR A 39 3.58 -1.30 -12.93
N MET A 40 4.79 -0.89 -13.27
CA MET A 40 5.06 -0.15 -14.49
C MET A 40 4.87 -1.02 -15.75
N GLN A 41 4.61 -2.32 -15.58
CA GLN A 41 4.30 -3.27 -16.66
C GLN A 41 2.80 -3.37 -16.95
N ASP A 42 1.94 -2.85 -16.06
CA ASP A 42 0.49 -2.94 -16.24
C ASP A 42 0.01 -2.15 -17.47
N PRO A 43 -1.05 -2.59 -18.13
CA PRO A 43 -1.62 -1.88 -19.27
C PRO A 43 -2.06 -0.47 -18.88
N ILE A 44 -1.67 0.52 -19.67
CA ILE A 44 -2.14 1.90 -19.54
C ILE A 44 -3.21 2.12 -20.60
N SER A 45 -4.42 2.48 -20.15
CA SER A 45 -5.49 2.87 -21.07
C SER A 45 -5.23 4.29 -21.59
N SER A 46 -4.97 4.42 -22.87
CA SER A 46 -4.77 5.70 -23.55
C SER A 46 -5.50 5.76 -24.88
N THR A 47 -6.08 6.91 -25.17
CA THR A 47 -6.66 7.20 -26.49
C THR A 47 -5.62 7.65 -27.51
N GLN A 48 -4.40 7.97 -27.06
CA GLN A 48 -3.28 8.38 -27.91
C GLN A 48 -2.19 7.31 -27.94
N LYS A 49 -1.56 7.15 -29.08
CA LYS A 49 -0.38 6.28 -29.21
C LYS A 49 0.80 6.97 -28.54
N VAL A 50 1.28 6.40 -27.45
CA VAL A 50 2.41 6.94 -26.66
C VAL A 50 3.49 5.89 -26.59
N ASP A 51 4.72 6.33 -26.70
CA ASP A 51 5.87 5.49 -26.41
C ASP A 51 5.98 5.31 -24.89
N LEU A 52 5.86 4.05 -24.45
CA LEU A 52 5.97 3.66 -23.05
C LEU A 52 7.25 2.86 -22.78
N THR A 53 8.18 2.86 -23.71
CA THR A 53 9.39 2.02 -23.62
C THR A 53 10.15 2.31 -22.33
N GLY A 54 10.47 3.57 -22.07
CA GLY A 54 11.18 3.93 -20.86
C GLY A 54 10.39 3.66 -19.57
N LEU A 55 9.07 3.90 -19.56
CA LEU A 55 8.22 3.54 -18.43
C LEU A 55 8.30 2.04 -18.14
N ARG A 56 8.38 1.20 -19.17
CA ARG A 56 8.50 -0.26 -19.05
C ARG A 56 9.87 -0.71 -18.54
N GLU A 57 10.89 0.08 -18.75
CA GLU A 57 12.24 -0.18 -18.23
C GLU A 57 12.34 0.10 -16.74
N ILE A 58 11.46 0.95 -16.20
CA ILE A 58 11.43 1.25 -14.78
C ILE A 58 10.94 0.02 -14.01
N GLN A 59 11.79 -0.50 -13.17
CA GLN A 59 11.48 -1.66 -12.34
C GLN A 59 10.85 -1.21 -11.03
N ALA A 60 9.58 -0.82 -11.12
CA ALA A 60 8.84 -0.27 -10.01
C ALA A 60 7.40 -0.79 -9.94
N SER A 61 6.87 -0.70 -8.75
CA SER A 61 5.46 -0.91 -8.42
C SER A 61 4.99 0.17 -7.46
N GLY A 62 3.69 0.34 -7.38
CA GLY A 62 3.10 1.26 -6.43
C GLY A 62 1.82 0.73 -5.82
N GLY A 63 1.44 1.27 -4.67
CA GLY A 63 0.23 0.85 -3.98
C GLY A 63 -0.10 1.70 -2.75
N ASN A 64 -1.10 1.25 -2.01
CA ASN A 64 -1.36 1.72 -0.65
C ASN A 64 -0.36 1.09 0.33
N ALA A 65 -0.39 1.52 1.61
CA ALA A 65 0.40 0.90 2.68
C ALA A 65 0.19 -0.63 2.66
N PRO A 66 1.24 -1.41 2.35
CA PRO A 66 1.09 -2.84 2.07
C PRO A 66 0.98 -3.66 3.37
N ARG A 67 0.36 -4.84 3.29
CA ARG A 67 0.75 -5.93 4.17
C ARG A 67 1.99 -6.59 3.55
N PHE A 68 3.10 -6.59 4.25
CA PHE A 68 4.38 -7.04 3.67
C PHE A 68 4.37 -8.51 3.27
N VAL A 69 3.58 -9.35 3.95
CA VAL A 69 3.39 -10.77 3.55
C VAL A 69 2.76 -10.88 2.16
N ASP A 70 1.80 -10.01 1.83
CA ASP A 70 1.13 -10.02 0.53
C ASP A 70 2.03 -9.39 -0.54
N LEU A 71 2.74 -8.32 -0.19
CA LEU A 71 3.69 -7.67 -1.09
C LEU A 71 4.84 -8.63 -1.45
N GLN A 72 5.39 -9.35 -0.48
CA GLN A 72 6.43 -10.35 -0.71
C GLN A 72 5.94 -11.43 -1.70
N ARG A 73 4.70 -11.90 -1.54
CA ARG A 73 4.10 -12.89 -2.44
C ARG A 73 3.94 -12.32 -3.86
N ARG A 74 3.44 -11.09 -3.99
CA ARG A 74 3.25 -10.43 -5.30
C ARG A 74 4.58 -10.21 -6.02
N LEU A 75 5.63 -9.86 -5.30
CA LEU A 75 6.95 -9.58 -5.83
C LEU A 75 7.91 -10.81 -5.76
N SER A 76 7.39 -12.01 -5.49
CA SER A 76 8.22 -13.22 -5.36
C SER A 76 8.97 -13.59 -6.63
N HIS A 77 8.41 -13.27 -7.80
CA HIS A 77 9.04 -13.49 -9.09
C HIS A 77 10.19 -12.52 -9.40
N ILE A 78 10.28 -11.41 -8.66
CA ILE A 78 11.34 -10.42 -8.79
C ILE A 78 12.57 -10.90 -8.00
N LYS A 79 13.68 -11.14 -8.69
CA LYS A 79 14.93 -11.62 -8.07
C LYS A 79 15.82 -10.50 -7.54
N LYS A 80 15.54 -9.24 -7.94
CA LYS A 80 16.30 -8.07 -7.50
C LYS A 80 16.03 -7.74 -6.03
N ASP A 81 16.96 -7.01 -5.43
CA ASP A 81 16.72 -6.36 -4.15
C ASP A 81 15.48 -5.47 -4.24
N LYS A 82 14.68 -5.46 -3.19
CA LYS A 82 13.42 -4.71 -3.16
C LYS A 82 13.52 -3.60 -2.13
N LEU A 83 13.30 -2.36 -2.58
CA LEU A 83 13.31 -1.17 -1.75
C LEU A 83 11.90 -0.61 -1.62
N ILE A 84 11.44 -0.52 -0.39
CA ILE A 84 10.20 0.19 -0.06
C ILE A 84 10.50 1.67 0.01
N VAL A 85 9.75 2.46 -0.75
CA VAL A 85 9.79 3.92 -0.75
C VAL A 85 8.48 4.41 -0.14
N ASP A 86 8.53 4.75 1.13
CA ASP A 86 7.38 5.28 1.86
C ASP A 86 7.31 6.80 1.70
N VAL A 87 6.25 7.26 1.06
CA VAL A 87 6.02 8.69 0.80
C VAL A 87 4.90 9.25 1.67
N LYS A 88 4.81 8.78 2.91
CA LYS A 88 3.88 9.28 3.91
C LYS A 88 4.58 10.24 4.88
N CYS A 89 3.85 11.26 5.28
CA CYS A 89 4.28 12.17 6.33
C CYS A 89 3.55 11.96 7.66
N GLU A 90 2.43 11.25 7.63
CA GLU A 90 1.65 10.94 8.82
C GLU A 90 2.23 9.74 9.58
N TYR A 91 2.11 9.78 10.92
CA TYR A 91 2.51 8.64 11.77
C TYR A 91 1.81 7.36 11.34
N HIS A 92 2.57 6.33 11.17
CA HIS A 92 2.09 5.01 10.78
C HIS A 92 3.06 3.93 11.23
N GLY A 93 2.57 2.70 11.25
CA GLY A 93 3.32 1.51 11.62
C GLY A 93 2.43 0.29 11.47
N TYR A 94 2.79 -0.78 12.13
CA TYR A 94 2.14 -2.08 12.01
C TYR A 94 1.83 -2.69 13.36
N ILE A 95 0.66 -3.31 13.46
CA ILE A 95 0.30 -4.16 14.60
C ILE A 95 0.01 -5.56 14.04
N LYS A 96 0.78 -6.55 14.45
CA LYS A 96 0.66 -7.95 13.96
C LYS A 96 0.63 -8.02 12.41
N GLY A 97 1.47 -7.24 11.74
CA GLY A 97 1.57 -7.22 10.28
C GLY A 97 0.43 -6.48 9.56
N VAL A 98 -0.43 -5.77 10.30
CA VAL A 98 -1.54 -4.98 9.76
C VAL A 98 -1.21 -3.51 9.89
N PRO A 99 -1.30 -2.70 8.81
CA PRO A 99 -1.05 -1.27 8.88
C PRO A 99 -1.98 -0.57 9.88
N THR A 100 -1.45 0.32 10.72
CA THR A 100 -2.23 1.07 11.71
C THR A 100 -3.30 1.95 11.10
N THR A 101 -3.10 2.45 9.89
CA THR A 101 -4.10 3.20 9.11
C THR A 101 -5.36 2.37 8.81
N PHE A 102 -5.21 1.06 8.63
CA PHE A 102 -6.33 0.12 8.48
C PHE A 102 -7.14 -0.03 9.77
N LEU A 103 -6.49 0.17 10.91
CA LEU A 103 -7.11 0.17 12.23
C LEU A 103 -7.64 1.55 12.65
N GLY A 104 -7.40 2.57 11.81
CA GLY A 104 -7.86 3.94 12.03
C GLY A 104 -7.03 4.73 13.04
N TYR A 105 -5.75 4.41 13.18
CA TYR A 105 -4.83 5.22 13.98
C TYR A 105 -4.55 6.56 13.28
N GLY A 106 -4.50 7.62 14.09
CA GLY A 106 -4.21 8.97 13.58
C GLY A 106 -5.30 9.60 12.72
N VAL A 107 -6.53 9.05 12.71
CA VAL A 107 -7.66 9.67 11.99
C VAL A 107 -8.65 10.32 12.97
N PRO A 108 -9.12 11.55 12.69
CA PRO A 108 -9.98 12.29 13.61
C PRO A 108 -11.34 11.61 13.89
N GLN A 109 -11.86 10.91 12.89
CA GLN A 109 -13.13 10.17 13.01
C GLN A 109 -12.95 8.72 12.62
N VAL A 110 -13.08 7.84 13.60
CA VAL A 110 -12.90 6.41 13.41
C VAL A 110 -14.27 5.74 13.32
N GLY A 111 -14.62 5.22 12.15
CA GLY A 111 -15.85 4.46 11.96
C GLY A 111 -15.85 3.14 12.73
N LEU A 112 -17.04 2.65 13.09
CA LEU A 112 -17.27 1.45 13.90
C LEU A 112 -16.45 0.22 13.40
N ARG A 113 -16.33 0.04 12.09
CA ARG A 113 -15.57 -1.05 11.50
C ARG A 113 -14.09 -1.05 11.92
N ARG A 114 -13.46 0.12 11.98
CA ARG A 114 -12.06 0.27 12.42
C ARG A 114 -11.91 0.04 13.92
N VAL A 115 -12.85 0.50 14.71
CA VAL A 115 -12.92 0.25 16.16
C VAL A 115 -13.02 -1.25 16.44
N LEU A 116 -13.88 -1.96 15.73
CA LEU A 116 -14.01 -3.42 15.86
C LEU A 116 -12.73 -4.15 15.41
N ARG A 117 -12.08 -3.69 14.33
CA ARG A 117 -10.78 -4.24 13.92
C ARG A 117 -9.71 -4.11 15.01
N ARG A 118 -9.63 -2.93 15.67
CA ARG A 118 -8.73 -2.75 16.82
C ARG A 118 -9.04 -3.75 17.90
N PHE A 119 -10.29 -3.83 18.32
CA PHE A 119 -10.72 -4.77 19.37
C PHE A 119 -10.29 -6.21 19.07
N PHE A 120 -10.52 -6.70 17.86
CA PHE A 120 -10.13 -8.05 17.48
C PHE A 120 -8.61 -8.27 17.44
N LEU A 121 -7.84 -7.25 17.06
CA LEU A 121 -6.38 -7.38 16.96
C LEU A 121 -5.66 -7.10 18.27
N THR A 122 -6.14 -6.19 19.09
CA THR A 122 -5.43 -5.68 20.28
C THR A 122 -6.13 -5.98 21.60
N GLY A 123 -7.39 -6.44 21.56
CA GLY A 123 -8.21 -6.68 22.75
C GLY A 123 -8.86 -5.41 23.32
N THR A 124 -8.66 -4.24 22.70
CA THR A 124 -9.24 -2.96 23.12
C THR A 124 -9.71 -2.13 21.93
N THR A 125 -10.64 -1.23 22.17
CA THR A 125 -11.11 -0.25 21.19
C THR A 125 -10.23 0.99 21.11
N GLU A 126 -9.33 1.17 22.06
CA GLU A 126 -8.39 2.29 22.14
C GLU A 126 -7.15 2.05 21.26
N GLU A 127 -6.46 3.13 20.91
CA GLU A 127 -5.16 3.02 20.26
C GLU A 127 -4.11 2.47 21.23
N ARG A 128 -3.26 1.58 20.74
CA ARG A 128 -2.19 0.92 21.49
C ARG A 128 -0.84 1.24 20.82
N PRO A 129 -0.32 2.47 21.03
CA PRO A 129 0.99 2.86 20.46
C PRO A 129 2.13 1.93 20.89
N ASP A 130 2.02 1.34 22.07
CA ASP A 130 2.97 0.37 22.63
C ASP A 130 3.08 -0.93 21.83
N LEU A 131 2.06 -1.26 21.02
CA LEU A 131 2.07 -2.43 20.14
C LEU A 131 2.53 -2.11 18.69
N VAL A 132 2.77 -0.86 18.38
CA VAL A 132 3.10 -0.44 17.02
C VAL A 132 4.57 -0.70 16.72
N VAL A 133 4.79 -1.49 15.70
CA VAL A 133 6.12 -1.73 15.11
C VAL A 133 6.35 -0.72 13.99
N PRO A 134 7.50 -0.02 13.94
CA PRO A 134 7.85 0.84 12.82
C PRO A 134 7.80 0.11 11.48
N GLU A 135 7.39 0.80 10.43
CA GLU A 135 7.30 0.22 9.09
C GLU A 135 8.65 -0.32 8.58
N SER A 136 9.73 0.37 8.88
CA SER A 136 11.09 -0.07 8.53
C SER A 136 11.45 -1.43 9.13
N GLU A 137 11.05 -1.67 10.38
CA GLU A 137 11.27 -2.96 11.05
C GLU A 137 10.36 -4.05 10.49
N GLU A 138 9.10 -3.71 10.22
CA GLU A 138 8.17 -4.67 9.63
C GLU A 138 8.62 -5.06 8.21
N ALA A 139 9.01 -4.11 7.37
CA ALA A 139 9.55 -4.36 6.02
C ALA A 139 10.77 -5.29 6.05
N LYS A 140 11.68 -5.07 6.98
CA LYS A 140 12.90 -5.85 7.16
C LYS A 140 12.62 -7.34 7.45
N LYS A 141 11.56 -7.65 8.19
CA LYS A 141 11.14 -9.05 8.47
C LYS A 141 10.86 -9.85 7.21
N TYR A 142 10.47 -9.17 6.14
CA TYR A 142 10.15 -9.78 4.85
C TYR A 142 11.26 -9.60 3.79
N GLY A 143 12.45 -9.15 4.21
CA GLY A 143 13.61 -9.00 3.33
C GLY A 143 13.58 -7.74 2.46
N PHE A 144 12.77 -6.75 2.80
CA PHE A 144 12.75 -5.47 2.11
C PHE A 144 13.75 -4.48 2.73
N LYS A 145 14.43 -3.72 1.88
CA LYS A 145 15.07 -2.46 2.26
C LYS A 145 13.99 -1.38 2.38
N TYR A 146 14.24 -0.33 3.14
CA TYR A 146 13.25 0.70 3.41
C TYR A 146 13.87 2.10 3.43
N VAL A 147 13.16 3.04 2.84
CA VAL A 147 13.44 4.48 2.95
C VAL A 147 12.12 5.24 3.09
N ALA A 148 12.11 6.23 3.97
CA ALA A 148 11.01 7.17 4.10
C ALA A 148 11.39 8.50 3.44
N LEU A 149 10.54 8.97 2.52
CA LEU A 149 10.62 10.28 1.91
C LEU A 149 9.42 11.10 2.38
N THR A 150 9.65 12.09 3.22
CA THR A 150 8.56 12.87 3.84
C THR A 150 7.93 13.82 2.82
N ILE A 151 6.83 13.38 2.21
CA ILE A 151 6.09 14.17 1.22
C ILE A 151 4.71 14.52 1.78
N GLY A 152 4.43 15.78 1.96
CA GLY A 152 3.15 16.27 2.46
C GLY A 152 1.96 15.87 1.57
N SER A 153 0.77 15.75 2.16
CA SER A 153 -0.46 15.41 1.44
C SER A 153 -0.86 16.51 0.43
N LYS A 154 -0.49 17.74 0.72
CA LYS A 154 -0.47 18.84 -0.24
C LYS A 154 0.98 18.96 -0.66
N PHE A 155 1.30 18.39 -1.80
CA PHE A 155 2.63 18.51 -2.37
C PHE A 155 2.90 19.99 -2.66
N THR A 156 3.43 20.69 -1.68
CA THR A 156 4.13 21.94 -1.89
C THR A 156 5.54 21.54 -2.23
N ALA A 157 5.81 21.45 -3.52
CA ALA A 157 7.17 21.31 -4.01
C ALA A 157 7.95 22.54 -3.57
N THR A 158 8.70 22.43 -2.48
CA THR A 158 9.82 23.32 -2.24
C THR A 158 10.98 22.79 -3.05
N ASP A 159 11.82 23.67 -3.58
CA ASP A 159 12.98 23.29 -4.38
C ASP A 159 13.83 22.25 -3.62
N ASP A 160 14.03 22.42 -2.32
CA ASP A 160 14.78 21.49 -1.47
C ASP A 160 14.20 20.07 -1.46
N ASN A 161 12.88 19.92 -1.43
CA ASN A 161 12.23 18.61 -1.46
C ASN A 161 12.35 17.94 -2.83
N ILE A 162 12.36 18.71 -3.89
CA ILE A 162 12.56 18.20 -5.25
C ILE A 162 14.00 17.73 -5.41
N ASP A 163 14.95 18.51 -4.97
CA ASP A 163 16.38 18.17 -5.04
C ASP A 163 16.70 16.92 -4.23
N GLU A 164 16.10 16.75 -3.03
CA GLU A 164 16.24 15.52 -2.24
C GLU A 164 15.72 14.30 -3.01
N LEU A 165 14.56 14.42 -3.63
CA LEU A 165 13.97 13.34 -4.43
C LEU A 165 14.82 13.00 -5.66
N VAL A 166 15.27 14.02 -6.39
CA VAL A 166 16.12 13.84 -7.58
C VAL A 166 17.42 13.16 -7.18
N ASN A 167 18.12 13.68 -6.18
CA ASN A 167 19.36 13.09 -5.68
C ASN A 167 19.18 11.65 -5.22
N PHE A 168 18.07 11.36 -4.51
CA PHE A 168 17.76 9.99 -4.09
C PHE A 168 17.62 9.06 -5.29
N PHE A 169 16.84 9.44 -6.31
CA PHE A 169 16.62 8.57 -7.48
C PHE A 169 17.83 8.47 -8.41
N ASP A 170 18.65 9.49 -8.49
CA ASP A 170 19.90 9.46 -9.27
C ASP A 170 20.95 8.50 -8.67
N THR A 171 20.93 8.36 -7.35
CA THR A 171 21.86 7.44 -6.64
C THR A 171 21.36 5.99 -6.62
N LEU A 172 20.14 5.72 -7.06
CA LEU A 172 19.60 4.37 -7.06
C LEU A 172 20.23 3.49 -8.13
N SER A 173 20.67 2.31 -7.69
CA SER A 173 21.14 1.26 -8.61
C SER A 173 19.98 0.74 -9.48
N ASN A 174 20.27 0.47 -10.75
CA ASN A 174 19.32 -0.17 -11.67
C ASN A 174 18.99 -1.62 -11.29
N ASP A 175 19.70 -2.21 -10.32
CA ASP A 175 19.46 -3.56 -9.83
C ASP A 175 18.49 -3.66 -8.67
N VAL A 176 17.77 -2.58 -8.38
CA VAL A 176 16.78 -2.51 -7.31
C VAL A 176 15.37 -2.42 -7.90
N TRP A 177 14.45 -3.20 -7.35
CA TRP A 177 13.02 -3.03 -7.59
C TRP A 177 12.43 -2.07 -6.57
N LEU A 178 11.77 -1.02 -7.02
CA LEU A 178 11.11 -0.04 -6.16
C LEU A 178 9.67 -0.43 -5.89
N HIS A 179 9.24 -0.30 -4.64
CA HIS A 179 7.81 -0.29 -4.31
C HIS A 179 7.47 1.02 -3.60
N VAL A 180 6.84 1.92 -4.33
CA VAL A 180 6.42 3.24 -3.82
C VAL A 180 5.03 3.14 -3.23
N HIS A 181 4.83 3.61 -2.02
CA HIS A 181 3.50 3.63 -1.43
C HIS A 181 3.22 4.90 -0.60
N CYS A 182 1.95 5.22 -0.50
CA CYS A 182 1.40 6.16 0.46
C CYS A 182 0.19 5.52 1.14
N THR A 183 -0.59 6.28 1.91
CA THR A 183 -1.78 5.74 2.60
C THR A 183 -2.76 5.04 1.66
N ASN A 184 -3.10 5.67 0.53
CA ASN A 184 -4.09 5.16 -0.42
C ASN A 184 -3.49 4.62 -1.73
N GLY A 185 -2.20 4.79 -1.97
CA GLY A 185 -1.55 4.36 -3.20
C GLY A 185 -1.94 5.14 -4.45
N LYS A 186 -2.61 6.30 -4.29
CA LYS A 186 -3.10 7.11 -5.40
C LYS A 186 -2.20 8.33 -5.66
N GLY A 187 -2.46 9.47 -5.08
CA GLY A 187 -1.84 10.76 -5.41
C GLY A 187 -0.31 10.77 -5.27
N ARG A 188 0.21 10.73 -4.04
CA ARG A 188 1.66 10.79 -3.76
C ARG A 188 2.44 9.65 -4.44
N THR A 189 1.95 8.43 -4.32
CA THR A 189 2.55 7.26 -4.99
C THR A 189 2.71 7.47 -6.48
N SER A 190 1.66 7.95 -7.12
CA SER A 190 1.66 8.15 -8.56
C SER A 190 2.52 9.31 -9.01
N LEU A 191 2.56 10.37 -8.20
CA LEU A 191 3.45 11.51 -8.45
C LEU A 191 4.92 11.05 -8.45
N ILE A 192 5.32 10.29 -7.44
CA ILE A 192 6.70 9.79 -7.36
C ILE A 192 7.03 8.84 -8.50
N LEU A 193 6.11 7.93 -8.86
CA LEU A 193 6.32 7.06 -10.02
C LEU A 193 6.44 7.86 -11.33
N ALA A 194 5.68 8.95 -11.48
CA ALA A 194 5.79 9.83 -12.63
C ALA A 194 7.13 10.60 -12.64
N MET A 195 7.60 11.06 -11.49
CA MET A 195 8.92 11.70 -11.39
C MET A 195 10.05 10.75 -11.77
N ILE A 196 9.99 9.50 -11.32
CA ILE A 196 10.97 8.47 -11.72
C ILE A 196 10.95 8.28 -13.23
N ASP A 197 9.76 8.23 -13.83
CA ASP A 197 9.59 8.09 -15.28
C ASP A 197 10.21 9.28 -16.02
N ILE A 198 9.95 10.50 -15.56
CA ILE A 198 10.56 11.72 -16.11
C ILE A 198 12.09 11.65 -16.09
N MET A 199 12.64 11.23 -14.96
CA MET A 199 14.10 11.19 -14.78
C MET A 199 14.78 10.10 -15.61
N LYS A 200 14.05 9.05 -15.97
CA LYS A 200 14.59 7.92 -16.75
C LYS A 200 14.28 8.00 -18.24
N ASN A 201 13.37 8.89 -18.62
CA ASN A 201 12.93 9.06 -20.02
C ASN A 201 13.03 10.51 -20.45
N ASP A 202 13.60 10.73 -21.62
CA ASP A 202 13.67 12.06 -22.25
C ASP A 202 12.34 12.49 -22.92
N ASP A 203 11.29 11.67 -22.88
CA ASP A 203 10.00 11.99 -23.52
C ASP A 203 8.95 12.50 -22.52
N PRO A 204 8.74 13.84 -22.44
CA PRO A 204 7.77 14.44 -21.52
C PRO A 204 6.29 14.07 -21.82
N LYS A 205 5.97 13.47 -22.97
CA LYS A 205 4.59 13.11 -23.33
C LYS A 205 4.07 11.92 -22.54
N ALA A 206 4.92 10.96 -22.18
CA ALA A 206 4.56 9.83 -21.35
C ALA A 206 4.05 10.29 -19.96
N ILE A 207 4.60 11.37 -19.44
CA ILE A 207 4.28 11.98 -18.16
C ILE A 207 2.86 12.54 -18.12
N VAL A 208 2.51 13.35 -19.12
CA VAL A 208 1.19 14.01 -19.18
C VAL A 208 0.08 12.97 -19.16
N MET A 209 0.26 11.87 -19.90
CA MET A 209 -0.71 10.81 -20.00
C MET A 209 -0.82 9.96 -18.73
N PHE A 210 0.30 9.71 -18.05
CA PHE A 210 0.28 9.01 -16.77
C PHE A 210 -0.50 9.82 -15.73
N VAL A 211 -0.28 11.13 -15.66
CA VAL A 211 -1.01 12.05 -14.77
C VAL A 211 -2.50 12.15 -15.14
N GLU A 212 -2.84 12.20 -16.44
CA GLU A 212 -4.23 12.24 -16.89
C GLU A 212 -5.00 10.95 -16.59
N ASN A 213 -4.38 9.79 -16.81
CA ASN A 213 -5.01 8.51 -16.48
C ASN A 213 -5.25 8.33 -14.96
N MET A 214 -4.42 8.96 -14.14
CA MET A 214 -4.61 8.95 -12.69
C MET A 214 -5.74 9.85 -12.23
N ARG A 215 -5.96 10.97 -12.90
CA ARG A 215 -7.13 11.85 -12.63
C ARG A 215 -8.45 11.16 -12.97
N LYS A 216 -8.45 10.29 -13.98
CA LYS A 216 -9.65 9.54 -14.42
C LYS A 216 -9.96 8.32 -13.52
N SER A 217 -8.97 7.79 -12.80
CA SER A 217 -9.13 6.63 -11.92
C SER A 217 -9.39 6.98 -10.44
N GLY A 218 -9.45 8.23 -10.09
CA GLY A 218 -9.76 8.79 -8.75
C GLY A 218 -11.12 9.40 -8.69
#